data_a0fb80e371ddf8ec0dd507a3032e44ff
#
_entry.id   a0fb80e371ddf8ec0dd507a3032e44ff
#
_cell.length_a   1.000
_cell.length_b   1.000
_cell.length_c   1.000
_cell.angle_alpha   90.00
_cell.angle_beta   90.00
_cell.angle_gamma   90.00
#
_symmetry.space_group_name_H-M   'P 1'
#
loop_
_entity.id
_entity.type
_entity.pdbx_description
1 polymer ?
#
loop_
_entity_poly.entity_id
_entity_poly.type
_entity_poly.pdbx_seq_one_letter_code
_entity_poly.pdbx_strand_id
1 'polypeptide(L)'
;MYKVMKFKSIIAATLIGSTLFTTSCKDDFADLNTNPSNISKPNVSYLFTDGLLKFESAGYLLWFYNGRYTSQFVQAYVPTGGLTGTFNQMGAAGGQGSQALQVLKLAREVDDILKYMDPKEAAKYEHIRVMFKPLLVYLGMFDTDVYGDMPYTEAAMAPYTSPMLLTPKYDSVAELYNIWLSELDETINVLSKPVVVGSETIPQTSLGSQDFLYKGDATKWAKLANSIKLKIAVRLLHQDKAKAIKIAEEVANSPVGVINGFNDDFILNKGVMNFHFGDDVSAYGAPTKQVVDFLIENRDPRVRFFYTKNDFNSKVVQAFFDAGRDLPAYIAENVEFEVVNGKKVFKSWKGVGEPWVRYYGLPNEIDAAQKGEYLDYFTTQRWKISLPGTTEKTFYPYSTFNQEMVRGQFDYTIPTVPGGPVIEDKEDRPWYGMFLSTAEVNLYFAEFSLLGANLPKTAEEYYNIAVERSVLEYDKLASLNKIPYYGTTYAYDDNESVIDLKDGEIANLKAKADYKFSGTTAEKLEKVYIQQYLHFMYQPTDQFVTVRRSGVPKVNSSLIAWQPIIESTNIPRRFEISLPDETDLMFDIKTASLKSQGFTGGQGITPSLLNTERVWQDKGAPNFGAGPNF
;
A
#
# COMPACT_ATOMS: atom_id res chain seq x y z
N MET A 1 -5.35 3.96 -92.58
CA MET A 1 -4.89 5.18 -91.82
C MET A 1 -5.82 5.62 -90.73
N TYR A 2 -7.08 5.30 -90.75
CA TYR A 2 -8.09 5.74 -89.73
C TYR A 2 -8.08 4.96 -88.42
N LYS A 3 -7.56 3.72 -88.42
CA LYS A 3 -7.52 2.88 -87.18
C LYS A 3 -6.35 3.19 -86.22
N VAL A 4 -5.28 3.80 -86.72
CA VAL A 4 -4.08 4.12 -85.91
C VAL A 4 -4.25 5.45 -85.16
N MET A 5 -5.05 6.37 -85.70
CA MET A 5 -5.32 7.66 -85.04
C MET A 5 -6.25 7.54 -83.82
N LYS A 6 -7.22 6.60 -83.85
CA LYS A 6 -8.12 6.38 -82.69
C LYS A 6 -7.41 5.72 -81.49
N PHE A 7 -6.40 4.93 -81.74
CA PHE A 7 -5.64 4.26 -80.67
C PHE A 7 -4.69 5.23 -79.95
N LYS A 8 -4.11 6.19 -80.66
CA LYS A 8 -3.24 7.22 -80.04
C LYS A 8 -4.02 8.22 -79.22
N SER A 9 -5.25 8.53 -79.57
CA SER A 9 -6.12 9.43 -78.81
C SER A 9 -6.67 8.80 -77.52
N ILE A 10 -6.90 7.49 -77.52
CA ILE A 10 -7.34 6.76 -76.34
C ILE A 10 -6.19 6.61 -75.34
N ILE A 11 -4.97 6.37 -75.77
CA ILE A 11 -3.79 6.30 -74.89
C ILE A 11 -3.45 7.67 -74.29
N ALA A 12 -3.60 8.78 -75.03
CA ALA A 12 -3.38 10.11 -74.50
C ALA A 12 -4.47 10.54 -73.49
N ALA A 13 -5.72 10.15 -73.70
CA ALA A 13 -6.80 10.43 -72.75
C ALA A 13 -6.67 9.58 -71.47
N THR A 14 -6.13 8.34 -71.54
CA THR A 14 -5.89 7.46 -70.37
C THR A 14 -4.68 7.94 -69.54
N LEU A 15 -3.63 8.47 -70.20
CA LEU A 15 -2.48 9.04 -69.48
C LEU A 15 -2.80 10.38 -68.79
N ILE A 16 -3.64 11.23 -69.37
CA ILE A 16 -4.06 12.50 -68.76
C ILE A 16 -5.06 12.25 -67.64
N GLY A 17 -5.91 11.21 -67.74
CA GLY A 17 -6.81 10.78 -66.69
C GLY A 17 -6.09 10.22 -65.47
N SER A 18 -4.95 9.51 -65.64
CA SER A 18 -4.17 8.93 -64.55
C SER A 18 -3.27 9.95 -63.80
N THR A 19 -2.94 11.09 -64.42
CA THR A 19 -2.17 12.17 -63.75
C THR A 19 -3.01 13.13 -62.93
N LEU A 20 -4.34 13.15 -63.11
CA LEU A 20 -5.25 13.97 -62.30
C LEU A 20 -5.74 13.32 -61.02
N PHE A 21 -5.45 12.01 -60.81
CA PHE A 21 -5.81 11.29 -59.57
C PHE A 21 -4.68 11.18 -58.56
N THR A 22 -3.48 11.72 -58.79
CA THR A 22 -2.32 11.57 -57.92
C THR A 22 -2.05 12.81 -57.04
N THR A 23 -2.86 13.86 -57.07
CA THR A 23 -2.64 15.08 -56.28
C THR A 23 -3.68 15.33 -55.18
N SER A 24 -4.62 14.40 -54.94
CA SER A 24 -5.74 14.63 -54.07
C SER A 24 -5.80 13.78 -52.78
N CYS A 25 -4.72 13.26 -52.28
CA CYS A 25 -4.81 12.45 -51.05
C CYS A 25 -3.67 12.64 -50.04
N LYS A 26 -2.88 13.71 -50.12
CA LYS A 26 -1.85 13.91 -49.09
C LYS A 26 -2.29 14.84 -47.96
N ASP A 27 -3.14 15.81 -48.20
CA ASP A 27 -3.54 16.76 -47.16
C ASP A 27 -4.73 16.23 -46.33
N ASP A 28 -5.66 15.48 -46.96
CA ASP A 28 -6.80 14.88 -46.24
C ASP A 28 -6.40 13.64 -45.39
N PHE A 29 -5.29 12.95 -45.71
CA PHE A 29 -4.86 11.76 -44.97
C PHE A 29 -4.24 12.13 -43.60
N ALA A 30 -3.65 13.29 -43.47
CA ALA A 30 -3.16 13.81 -42.19
C ALA A 30 -4.35 14.22 -41.30
N ASP A 31 -5.37 14.85 -41.87
CA ASP A 31 -6.56 15.30 -41.12
C ASP A 31 -7.51 14.15 -40.79
N LEU A 32 -7.63 13.12 -41.65
CA LEU A 32 -8.42 11.91 -41.38
C LEU A 32 -7.75 10.94 -40.36
N ASN A 33 -6.43 11.00 -40.21
CA ASN A 33 -5.71 10.24 -39.23
C ASN A 33 -5.48 10.99 -37.90
N THR A 34 -5.84 12.24 -37.79
CA THR A 34 -5.95 12.91 -36.52
C THR A 34 -7.25 12.47 -35.86
N ASN A 35 -7.17 11.42 -35.02
CA ASN A 35 -8.27 11.11 -34.11
C ASN A 35 -8.55 12.38 -33.29
N PRO A 36 -9.74 13.02 -33.40
CA PRO A 36 -10.05 14.20 -32.61
C PRO A 36 -10.06 13.95 -31.09
N SER A 37 -10.01 12.67 -30.69
CA SER A 37 -9.78 12.26 -29.30
C SER A 37 -8.29 12.18 -28.94
N ASN A 38 -7.36 12.24 -29.90
CA ASN A 38 -5.93 12.33 -29.61
C ASN A 38 -5.55 13.79 -29.44
N ILE A 39 -5.15 14.14 -28.23
CA ILE A 39 -4.58 15.46 -27.92
C ILE A 39 -3.33 15.63 -28.78
N SER A 40 -3.40 16.46 -29.82
CA SER A 40 -2.30 16.68 -30.76
C SER A 40 -1.12 17.48 -30.17
N LYS A 41 -1.27 17.98 -28.93
CA LYS A 41 -0.19 18.57 -28.12
C LYS A 41 -0.39 18.12 -26.67
N PRO A 42 0.56 17.37 -26.09
CA PRO A 42 0.47 16.96 -24.70
C PRO A 42 0.37 18.18 -23.79
N ASN A 43 -0.59 18.16 -22.88
CA ASN A 43 -0.81 19.21 -21.89
C ASN A 43 -0.14 18.79 -20.58
N VAL A 44 0.77 19.61 -20.07
CA VAL A 44 1.54 19.37 -18.85
C VAL A 44 0.64 19.01 -17.65
N SER A 45 -0.50 19.71 -17.52
CA SER A 45 -1.44 19.43 -16.42
C SER A 45 -2.11 18.06 -16.56
N TYR A 46 -2.43 17.61 -17.78
CA TYR A 46 -3.00 16.28 -18.00
C TYR A 46 -1.97 15.16 -17.81
N LEU A 47 -0.71 15.39 -18.17
CA LEU A 47 0.37 14.46 -17.89
C LEU A 47 0.56 14.27 -16.38
N PHE A 48 0.42 15.33 -15.60
CA PHE A 48 0.46 15.24 -14.14
C PHE A 48 -0.72 14.42 -13.58
N THR A 49 -1.94 14.67 -14.07
CA THR A 49 -3.12 13.87 -13.70
C THR A 49 -2.92 12.39 -14.03
N ASP A 50 -2.37 12.08 -15.22
CA ASP A 50 -2.04 10.69 -15.59
C ASP A 50 -0.97 10.10 -14.66
N GLY A 51 0.01 10.90 -14.23
CA GLY A 51 1.00 10.49 -13.21
C GLY A 51 0.37 10.10 -11.88
N LEU A 52 -0.61 10.85 -11.40
CA LEU A 52 -1.38 10.50 -10.21
C LEU A 52 -2.23 9.24 -10.40
N LEU A 53 -2.84 9.06 -11.58
CA LEU A 53 -3.61 7.85 -11.90
C LEU A 53 -2.74 6.60 -12.01
N LYS A 54 -1.49 6.76 -12.45
CA LYS A 54 -0.51 5.68 -12.55
C LYS A 54 0.29 5.46 -11.27
N PHE A 55 0.12 6.30 -10.26
CA PHE A 55 0.85 6.18 -9.00
C PHE A 55 0.66 4.80 -8.37
N GLU A 56 -0.53 4.24 -8.41
CA GLU A 56 -0.79 2.89 -7.97
C GLU A 56 -1.62 2.12 -8.99
N SER A 57 -1.15 0.93 -9.38
CA SER A 57 -2.01 -0.02 -10.05
C SER A 57 -2.78 -0.79 -8.99
N ALA A 58 -4.01 -0.37 -8.77
CA ALA A 58 -4.91 -1.02 -7.85
C ALA A 58 -5.03 -2.51 -8.12
N GLY A 59 -5.20 -3.28 -7.10
CA GLY A 59 -5.51 -4.70 -7.17
C GLY A 59 -4.28 -5.60 -7.17
N TYR A 60 -3.32 -5.41 -8.08
CA TYR A 60 -2.21 -6.35 -8.18
C TYR A 60 -1.16 -6.17 -7.07
N LEU A 61 -0.81 -4.92 -6.71
CA LEU A 61 0.11 -4.66 -5.60
C LEU A 61 -0.49 -5.15 -4.27
N LEU A 62 -1.76 -4.87 -4.03
CA LEU A 62 -2.43 -5.30 -2.83
C LEU A 62 -2.50 -6.83 -2.74
N TRP A 63 -2.90 -7.52 -3.81
CA TRP A 63 -3.00 -8.96 -3.80
C TRP A 63 -1.64 -9.65 -3.72
N PHE A 64 -0.69 -9.23 -4.56
CA PHE A 64 0.57 -9.93 -4.73
C PHE A 64 1.51 -9.73 -3.54
N TYR A 65 1.65 -8.47 -3.09
CA TYR A 65 2.60 -8.14 -2.03
C TYR A 65 2.00 -8.28 -0.63
N ASN A 66 0.70 -8.05 -0.47
CA ASN A 66 0.05 -8.13 0.84
C ASN A 66 -0.28 -9.56 1.23
N GLY A 67 -1.23 -10.16 0.52
CA GLY A 67 -1.82 -11.41 0.92
C GLY A 67 -0.87 -12.58 0.84
N ARG A 68 -0.08 -12.65 -0.22
CA ARG A 68 0.78 -13.80 -0.45
C ARG A 68 2.13 -13.75 0.23
N TYR A 69 2.72 -12.56 0.34
CA TYR A 69 4.12 -12.49 0.74
C TYR A 69 4.35 -11.63 1.97
N THR A 70 4.39 -10.30 1.81
CA THR A 70 4.92 -9.43 2.85
C THR A 70 4.15 -9.50 4.15
N SER A 71 2.81 -9.55 4.10
CA SER A 71 1.99 -9.63 5.32
C SER A 71 2.13 -10.97 6.05
N GLN A 72 2.37 -12.08 5.32
CA GLN A 72 2.71 -13.37 5.94
C GLN A 72 4.11 -13.34 6.55
N PHE A 73 5.08 -12.77 5.83
CA PHE A 73 6.47 -12.69 6.30
C PHE A 73 6.60 -11.88 7.59
N VAL A 74 5.79 -10.85 7.77
CA VAL A 74 5.79 -10.04 8.99
C VAL A 74 4.78 -10.51 10.04
N GLN A 75 4.15 -11.67 9.81
CA GLN A 75 3.19 -12.29 10.75
C GLN A 75 1.96 -11.42 11.05
N ALA A 76 1.53 -10.61 10.07
CA ALA A 76 0.28 -9.86 10.16
C ALA A 76 -0.93 -10.66 9.61
N TYR A 77 -0.68 -11.67 8.82
CA TYR A 77 -1.64 -12.38 8.00
C TYR A 77 -1.39 -13.90 8.00
N VAL A 78 -2.47 -14.66 8.02
CA VAL A 78 -2.47 -16.13 7.89
C VAL A 78 -3.44 -16.54 6.79
N PRO A 79 -3.04 -17.38 5.82
CA PRO A 79 -3.97 -17.98 4.88
C PRO A 79 -5.07 -18.77 5.60
N THR A 80 -6.30 -18.80 5.05
CA THR A 80 -7.42 -19.54 5.65
C THR A 80 -7.19 -21.04 5.77
N GLY A 81 -6.26 -21.59 4.98
CA GLY A 81 -5.79 -22.98 5.09
C GLY A 81 -4.66 -23.20 6.10
N GLY A 82 -4.22 -22.14 6.78
CA GLY A 82 -3.06 -22.17 7.68
C GLY A 82 -1.73 -22.04 6.95
N LEU A 83 -0.66 -21.79 7.73
CA LEU A 83 0.71 -21.78 7.21
C LEU A 83 1.24 -23.18 7.04
N THR A 84 1.95 -23.42 5.94
CA THR A 84 2.67 -24.68 5.67
C THR A 84 4.18 -24.42 5.64
N GLY A 85 4.98 -25.48 5.66
CA GLY A 85 6.45 -25.38 5.56
C GLY A 85 6.98 -24.69 4.29
N THR A 86 6.10 -24.39 3.33
CA THR A 86 6.45 -23.70 2.08
C THR A 86 6.01 -22.22 2.04
N PHE A 87 5.52 -21.66 3.13
CA PHE A 87 5.02 -20.29 3.17
C PHE A 87 6.05 -19.23 2.74
N ASN A 88 7.33 -19.50 2.93
CA ASN A 88 8.45 -18.64 2.57
C ASN A 88 8.95 -18.84 1.12
N GLN A 89 8.31 -19.72 0.35
CA GLN A 89 8.65 -19.90 -1.06
C GLN A 89 7.97 -18.83 -1.89
N MET A 90 8.73 -17.82 -2.27
CA MET A 90 8.28 -16.88 -3.27
C MET A 90 8.27 -17.59 -4.62
N GLY A 91 7.11 -17.78 -5.22
CA GLY A 91 7.03 -18.02 -6.66
C GLY A 91 7.56 -16.77 -7.40
N ALA A 92 7.90 -16.93 -8.66
CA ALA A 92 8.44 -15.85 -9.48
C ALA A 92 7.62 -14.56 -9.35
N ALA A 93 8.05 -13.70 -8.45
CA ALA A 93 7.55 -12.33 -8.30
C ALA A 93 8.10 -11.44 -9.44
N GLY A 94 8.92 -12.04 -10.28
CA GLY A 94 9.50 -11.37 -11.41
C GLY A 94 8.47 -11.04 -12.48
N GLY A 95 8.46 -9.79 -12.93
CA GLY A 95 7.66 -9.36 -14.07
C GLY A 95 6.62 -8.30 -13.76
N GLN A 96 6.59 -7.75 -12.57
CA GLN A 96 5.81 -6.53 -12.34
C GLN A 96 6.55 -5.33 -12.89
N GLY A 97 5.87 -4.58 -13.76
CA GLY A 97 6.37 -3.30 -14.21
C GLY A 97 6.48 -2.33 -13.02
N SER A 98 7.61 -1.64 -12.90
CA SER A 98 7.79 -0.57 -11.92
C SER A 98 6.79 0.55 -12.15
N GLN A 99 6.00 0.92 -11.11
CA GLN A 99 5.13 2.09 -11.17
C GLN A 99 5.96 3.39 -11.21
N ALA A 100 7.13 3.39 -10.57
CA ALA A 100 8.07 4.50 -10.69
C ALA A 100 8.43 4.78 -12.16
N LEU A 101 8.71 3.76 -12.95
CA LEU A 101 9.02 3.93 -14.38
C LEU A 101 7.82 4.39 -15.20
N GLN A 102 6.58 4.03 -14.84
CA GLN A 102 5.39 4.54 -15.53
C GLN A 102 5.21 6.04 -15.29
N VAL A 103 5.39 6.50 -14.06
CA VAL A 103 5.31 7.94 -13.72
C VAL A 103 6.53 8.70 -14.29
N LEU A 104 7.72 8.07 -14.29
CA LEU A 104 8.95 8.68 -14.81
C LEU A 104 8.85 9.03 -16.29
N LYS A 105 8.19 8.18 -17.11
CA LYS A 105 7.95 8.48 -18.53
C LYS A 105 7.21 9.79 -18.70
N LEU A 106 6.19 10.05 -17.86
CA LEU A 106 5.39 11.29 -17.94
C LEU A 106 6.19 12.50 -17.47
N ALA A 107 7.02 12.34 -16.41
CA ALA A 107 7.91 13.40 -15.96
C ALA A 107 8.94 13.78 -17.03
N ARG A 108 9.55 12.78 -17.73
CA ARG A 108 10.47 13.03 -18.86
C ARG A 108 9.80 13.74 -20.02
N GLU A 109 8.54 13.38 -20.36
CA GLU A 109 7.75 14.07 -21.36
C GLU A 109 7.51 15.54 -20.97
N VAL A 110 7.20 15.80 -19.70
CA VAL A 110 7.06 17.18 -19.20
C VAL A 110 8.37 17.95 -19.33
N ASP A 111 9.50 17.37 -18.90
CA ASP A 111 10.81 18.00 -19.03
C ASP A 111 11.14 18.34 -20.49
N ASP A 112 10.84 17.46 -21.45
CA ASP A 112 11.08 17.68 -22.87
C ASP A 112 10.17 18.77 -23.43
N ILE A 113 8.88 18.75 -23.11
CA ILE A 113 7.92 19.81 -23.53
C ILE A 113 8.42 21.17 -23.04
N LEU A 114 8.79 21.32 -21.78
CA LEU A 114 9.21 22.59 -21.19
C LEU A 114 10.53 23.08 -21.78
N LYS A 115 11.44 22.19 -22.15
CA LYS A 115 12.73 22.52 -22.77
C LYS A 115 12.59 23.27 -24.09
N TYR A 116 11.54 23.01 -24.86
CA TYR A 116 11.29 23.64 -26.17
C TYR A 116 10.25 24.76 -26.12
N MET A 117 9.68 25.08 -24.95
CA MET A 117 8.82 26.24 -24.76
C MET A 117 9.62 27.54 -24.63
N ASP A 118 8.96 28.67 -24.89
CA ASP A 118 9.47 29.97 -24.46
C ASP A 118 9.75 29.95 -22.95
N PRO A 119 10.89 30.47 -22.47
CA PRO A 119 11.26 30.41 -21.06
C PRO A 119 10.20 30.94 -20.08
N LYS A 120 9.46 31.99 -20.44
CA LYS A 120 8.38 32.52 -19.59
C LYS A 120 7.16 31.62 -19.59
N GLU A 121 6.83 31.02 -20.73
CA GLU A 121 5.75 30.04 -20.81
C GLU A 121 6.10 28.76 -20.05
N ALA A 122 7.30 28.22 -20.20
CA ALA A 122 7.80 27.07 -19.45
C ALA A 122 7.72 27.31 -17.93
N ALA A 123 8.16 28.49 -17.49
CA ALA A 123 8.15 28.87 -16.07
C ALA A 123 6.76 28.83 -15.42
N LYS A 124 5.67 28.91 -16.17
CA LYS A 124 4.30 28.76 -15.65
C LYS A 124 3.97 27.35 -15.13
N TYR A 125 4.75 26.35 -15.54
CA TYR A 125 4.56 24.94 -15.21
C TYR A 125 5.61 24.40 -14.22
N GLU A 126 6.48 25.25 -13.69
CA GLU A 126 7.59 24.84 -12.84
C GLU A 126 7.13 24.13 -11.57
N HIS A 127 6.02 24.57 -10.95
CA HIS A 127 5.42 23.87 -9.82
C HIS A 127 4.98 22.45 -10.21
N ILE A 128 4.33 22.29 -11.38
CA ILE A 128 3.84 20.99 -11.84
C ILE A 128 5.03 20.06 -12.13
N ARG A 129 6.09 20.56 -12.74
CA ARG A 129 7.32 19.81 -13.03
C ARG A 129 7.90 19.18 -11.77
N VAL A 130 8.06 19.97 -10.71
CA VAL A 130 8.68 19.46 -9.48
C VAL A 130 7.73 18.60 -8.64
N MET A 131 6.41 18.71 -8.79
CA MET A 131 5.43 17.86 -8.08
C MET A 131 5.49 16.38 -8.50
N PHE A 132 6.07 16.05 -9.66
CA PHE A 132 6.33 14.65 -10.02
C PHE A 132 7.38 13.99 -9.13
N LYS A 133 8.34 14.73 -8.60
CA LYS A 133 9.49 14.18 -7.85
C LYS A 133 9.09 13.47 -6.55
N PRO A 134 8.23 14.01 -5.68
CA PRO A 134 7.74 13.28 -4.51
C PRO A 134 7.07 11.94 -4.87
N LEU A 135 6.31 11.89 -5.98
CA LEU A 135 5.68 10.65 -6.45
C LEU A 135 6.73 9.62 -6.90
N LEU A 136 7.71 10.08 -7.69
CA LEU A 136 8.79 9.23 -8.20
C LEU A 136 9.66 8.68 -7.08
N VAL A 137 10.02 9.52 -6.12
CA VAL A 137 10.84 9.10 -4.98
C VAL A 137 10.10 8.09 -4.12
N TYR A 138 8.82 8.32 -3.83
CA TYR A 138 8.01 7.38 -3.07
C TYR A 138 7.94 6.00 -3.74
N LEU A 139 7.64 5.98 -5.03
CA LEU A 139 7.55 4.73 -5.82
C LEU A 139 8.91 4.07 -6.02
N GLY A 140 9.97 4.86 -6.23
CA GLY A 140 11.34 4.35 -6.35
C GLY A 140 11.83 3.70 -5.05
N MET A 141 11.46 4.26 -3.89
CA MET A 141 11.74 3.60 -2.61
C MET A 141 11.05 2.24 -2.50
N PHE A 142 9.79 2.14 -2.96
CA PHE A 142 9.08 0.86 -3.00
C PHE A 142 9.85 -0.18 -3.82
N ASP A 143 10.29 0.19 -5.02
CA ASP A 143 11.05 -0.72 -5.89
C ASP A 143 12.40 -1.11 -5.27
N THR A 144 13.16 -0.13 -4.76
CA THR A 144 14.48 -0.39 -4.16
C THR A 144 14.40 -1.16 -2.84
N ASP A 145 13.31 -1.05 -2.10
CA ASP A 145 13.11 -1.79 -0.85
C ASP A 145 13.04 -3.31 -1.06
N VAL A 146 12.61 -3.76 -2.23
CA VAL A 146 12.44 -5.19 -2.52
C VAL A 146 13.36 -5.73 -3.61
N TYR A 147 13.83 -4.88 -4.54
CA TYR A 147 14.68 -5.28 -5.67
C TYR A 147 16.11 -4.73 -5.62
N GLY A 148 16.37 -3.68 -4.81
CA GLY A 148 17.66 -3.01 -4.79
C GLY A 148 17.84 -2.01 -5.94
N ASP A 149 18.98 -2.03 -6.62
CA ASP A 149 19.33 -1.08 -7.68
C ASP A 149 18.30 -1.07 -8.81
N MET A 150 18.00 0.11 -9.35
CA MET A 150 17.04 0.28 -10.42
C MET A 150 17.50 1.29 -11.48
N PRO A 151 17.07 1.18 -12.74
CA PRO A 151 17.33 2.23 -13.72
C PRO A 151 16.45 3.45 -13.39
N TYR A 152 17.08 4.62 -13.21
CA TYR A 152 16.36 5.86 -12.89
C TYR A 152 16.89 7.05 -13.69
N THR A 153 18.18 7.37 -13.59
CA THR A 153 18.74 8.58 -14.21
C THR A 153 18.67 8.55 -15.74
N GLU A 154 18.86 7.39 -16.34
CA GLU A 154 18.80 7.16 -17.77
C GLU A 154 17.49 6.50 -18.25
N ALA A 155 16.68 6.05 -17.33
CA ALA A 155 15.42 5.40 -17.67
C ALA A 155 14.45 6.36 -18.40
N ALA A 156 13.71 5.80 -19.37
CA ALA A 156 12.74 6.52 -20.20
C ALA A 156 13.34 7.65 -21.05
N MET A 157 14.67 7.66 -21.28
CA MET A 157 15.37 8.69 -22.08
C MET A 157 15.46 8.38 -23.58
N ALA A 158 15.11 7.15 -24.02
CA ALA A 158 15.25 6.75 -25.43
C ALA A 158 14.59 7.71 -26.43
N PRO A 159 13.39 8.25 -26.23
CA PRO A 159 12.78 9.19 -27.15
C PRO A 159 13.49 10.56 -27.25
N TYR A 160 14.31 10.90 -26.25
CA TYR A 160 14.90 12.24 -26.08
C TYR A 160 16.41 12.27 -26.33
N THR A 161 16.99 11.13 -26.76
CA THR A 161 18.43 11.00 -27.02
C THR A 161 18.73 10.63 -28.47
N SER A 162 19.89 11.10 -28.97
CA SER A 162 20.37 10.71 -30.30
C SER A 162 21.88 10.39 -30.21
N PRO A 163 22.30 9.12 -30.43
CA PRO A 163 21.46 7.94 -30.70
C PRO A 163 20.53 7.59 -29.55
N MET A 164 19.44 6.84 -29.84
CA MET A 164 18.48 6.44 -28.83
C MET A 164 19.13 5.60 -27.72
N LEU A 165 18.96 6.00 -26.46
CA LEU A 165 19.46 5.28 -25.29
C LEU A 165 18.53 4.09 -24.98
N LEU A 166 18.84 2.93 -25.53
CA LEU A 166 18.03 1.71 -25.34
C LEU A 166 18.50 0.85 -24.15
N THR A 167 19.67 1.17 -23.60
CA THR A 167 20.31 0.41 -22.52
C THR A 167 20.62 1.29 -21.33
N PRO A 168 19.58 1.76 -20.60
CA PRO A 168 19.79 2.61 -19.42
C PRO A 168 20.56 1.84 -18.34
N LYS A 169 21.51 2.51 -17.70
CA LYS A 169 22.25 1.95 -16.56
C LYS A 169 21.33 1.73 -15.36
N TYR A 170 21.73 0.84 -14.48
CA TYR A 170 21.19 0.75 -13.12
C TYR A 170 21.93 1.71 -12.22
N ASP A 171 21.20 2.55 -11.51
CA ASP A 171 21.75 3.40 -10.46
C ASP A 171 21.69 2.63 -9.14
N SER A 172 22.76 2.68 -8.34
CA SER A 172 22.78 2.02 -7.04
C SER A 172 21.83 2.69 -6.05
N VAL A 173 21.28 1.93 -5.10
CA VAL A 173 20.39 2.49 -4.05
C VAL A 173 21.06 3.65 -3.31
N ALA A 174 22.37 3.54 -3.03
CA ALA A 174 23.13 4.59 -2.37
C ALA A 174 23.18 5.89 -3.18
N GLU A 175 23.37 5.80 -4.50
CA GLU A 175 23.34 6.95 -5.41
C GLU A 175 21.91 7.51 -5.52
N LEU A 176 20.90 6.63 -5.69
CA LEU A 176 19.51 7.04 -5.78
C LEU A 176 19.05 7.84 -4.56
N TYR A 177 19.41 7.44 -3.35
CA TYR A 177 19.02 8.20 -2.16
C TYR A 177 19.62 9.60 -2.12
N ASN A 178 20.83 9.79 -2.64
CA ASN A 178 21.42 11.13 -2.78
C ASN A 178 20.70 11.96 -3.85
N ILE A 179 20.38 11.35 -5.00
CA ILE A 179 19.64 11.99 -6.10
C ILE A 179 18.26 12.40 -5.60
N TRP A 180 17.53 11.49 -4.96
CA TRP A 180 16.17 11.73 -4.48
C TRP A 180 16.11 12.79 -3.38
N LEU A 181 17.08 12.82 -2.47
CA LEU A 181 17.17 13.90 -1.48
C LEU A 181 17.36 15.27 -2.17
N SER A 182 18.23 15.34 -3.19
CA SER A 182 18.42 16.56 -3.98
C SER A 182 17.16 16.96 -4.77
N GLU A 183 16.45 16.01 -5.34
CA GLU A 183 15.20 16.25 -6.06
C GLU A 183 14.07 16.74 -5.14
N LEU A 184 14.00 16.20 -3.92
CA LEU A 184 13.05 16.67 -2.90
C LEU A 184 13.41 18.06 -2.40
N ASP A 185 14.70 18.38 -2.24
CA ASP A 185 15.17 19.72 -1.89
C ASP A 185 14.86 20.74 -2.98
N GLU A 186 15.03 20.37 -4.26
CA GLU A 186 14.61 21.20 -5.39
C GLU A 186 13.08 21.44 -5.34
N THR A 187 12.30 20.39 -5.12
CA THR A 187 10.84 20.50 -4.99
C THR A 187 10.43 21.48 -3.89
N ILE A 188 11.00 21.32 -2.69
CA ILE A 188 10.74 22.21 -1.55
C ILE A 188 11.12 23.65 -1.89
N ASN A 189 12.30 23.86 -2.49
CA ASN A 189 12.79 25.19 -2.83
C ASN A 189 11.90 25.89 -3.87
N VAL A 190 11.50 25.19 -4.92
CA VAL A 190 10.64 25.75 -5.99
C VAL A 190 9.23 26.06 -5.47
N LEU A 191 8.64 25.13 -4.71
CA LEU A 191 7.27 25.30 -4.20
C LEU A 191 7.16 26.33 -3.07
N SER A 192 8.27 26.67 -2.41
CA SER A 192 8.31 27.62 -1.29
C SER A 192 8.61 29.07 -1.72
N LYS A 193 8.92 29.32 -2.98
CA LYS A 193 9.33 30.63 -3.49
C LYS A 193 8.58 31.00 -4.76
N PRO A 194 8.40 32.29 -5.03
CA PRO A 194 7.92 32.75 -6.33
C PRO A 194 8.87 32.30 -7.45
N VAL A 195 8.33 31.80 -8.53
CA VAL A 195 9.09 31.53 -9.77
C VAL A 195 9.34 32.85 -10.49
N VAL A 196 10.60 33.15 -10.80
CA VAL A 196 11.00 34.45 -11.40
C VAL A 196 11.79 34.21 -12.66
N VAL A 197 11.46 34.94 -13.75
CA VAL A 197 12.23 34.97 -15.00
C VAL A 197 12.68 36.41 -15.24
N GLY A 198 14.00 36.66 -15.20
CA GLY A 198 14.53 38.02 -15.19
C GLY A 198 14.13 38.76 -13.90
N SER A 199 13.31 39.80 -14.01
CA SER A 199 12.74 40.56 -12.88
C SER A 199 11.23 40.32 -12.68
N GLU A 200 10.64 39.42 -13.45
CA GLU A 200 9.19 39.19 -13.46
C GLU A 200 8.84 37.94 -12.67
N THR A 201 7.89 38.05 -11.73
CA THR A 201 7.29 36.90 -11.05
C THR A 201 6.26 36.24 -11.98
N ILE A 202 6.42 34.95 -12.23
CA ILE A 202 5.57 34.20 -13.14
C ILE A 202 4.47 33.48 -12.37
N PRO A 203 3.19 33.80 -12.60
CA PRO A 203 2.07 33.07 -12.01
C PRO A 203 2.08 31.62 -12.47
N GLN A 204 1.91 30.68 -11.54
CA GLN A 204 1.92 29.27 -11.83
C GLN A 204 0.56 28.79 -12.37
N THR A 205 0.58 27.84 -13.28
CA THR A 205 -0.62 27.20 -13.81
C THR A 205 -1.34 26.43 -12.71
N SER A 206 -2.60 26.73 -12.48
CA SER A 206 -3.43 26.03 -11.49
C SER A 206 -3.82 24.65 -11.99
N LEU A 207 -3.63 23.63 -11.17
CA LEU A 207 -4.09 22.26 -11.43
C LEU A 207 -5.58 22.07 -11.06
N GLY A 208 -6.06 22.75 -10.01
CA GLY A 208 -7.44 22.58 -9.54
C GLY A 208 -7.81 21.11 -9.34
N SER A 209 -8.91 20.66 -9.95
CA SER A 209 -9.37 19.27 -9.87
C SER A 209 -8.47 18.25 -10.59
N GLN A 210 -7.52 18.69 -11.40
CA GLN A 210 -6.55 17.80 -12.06
C GLN A 210 -5.53 17.23 -11.06
N ASP A 211 -5.25 17.94 -9.99
CA ASP A 211 -4.60 17.38 -8.81
C ASP A 211 -5.67 16.96 -7.79
N PHE A 212 -6.09 15.72 -7.89
CA PHE A 212 -7.11 15.18 -6.97
C PHE A 212 -6.55 14.82 -5.58
N LEU A 213 -5.22 14.99 -5.35
CA LEU A 213 -4.61 14.86 -4.04
C LEU A 213 -4.71 16.18 -3.24
N TYR A 214 -4.08 17.24 -3.72
CA TYR A 214 -3.98 18.52 -3.00
C TYR A 214 -4.52 19.72 -3.77
N LYS A 215 -5.13 19.50 -4.94
CA LYS A 215 -5.73 20.56 -5.80
C LYS A 215 -4.75 21.64 -6.24
N GLY A 216 -3.48 21.27 -6.37
CA GLY A 216 -2.40 22.17 -6.76
C GLY A 216 -1.84 23.02 -5.61
N ASP A 217 -2.16 22.69 -4.34
CA ASP A 217 -1.62 23.40 -3.17
C ASP A 217 -0.11 23.14 -3.02
N ALA A 218 0.70 24.12 -3.44
CA ALA A 218 2.16 24.05 -3.39
C ALA A 218 2.71 23.81 -1.98
N THR A 219 2.05 24.36 -0.94
CA THR A 219 2.48 24.19 0.46
C THR A 219 2.33 22.75 0.90
N LYS A 220 1.25 22.09 0.54
CA LYS A 220 1.04 20.67 0.88
C LYS A 220 2.02 19.76 0.13
N TRP A 221 2.27 20.03 -1.14
CA TRP A 221 3.28 19.30 -1.92
C TRP A 221 4.70 19.49 -1.35
N ALA A 222 5.06 20.69 -0.87
CA ALA A 222 6.33 20.94 -0.22
C ALA A 222 6.45 20.18 1.13
N LYS A 223 5.38 20.18 1.94
CA LYS A 223 5.32 19.36 3.17
C LYS A 223 5.44 17.86 2.89
N LEU A 224 4.77 17.37 1.84
CA LEU A 224 4.90 15.98 1.41
C LEU A 224 6.34 15.65 1.04
N ALA A 225 6.99 16.48 0.21
CA ALA A 225 8.38 16.31 -0.18
C ALA A 225 9.32 16.27 1.04
N ASN A 226 9.14 17.19 2.00
CA ASN A 226 9.91 17.20 3.24
C ASN A 226 9.66 15.95 4.10
N SER A 227 8.42 15.46 4.17
CA SER A 227 8.08 14.24 4.92
C SER A 227 8.67 12.97 4.26
N ILE A 228 8.76 12.91 2.93
CA ILE A 228 9.40 11.80 2.22
C ILE A 228 10.91 11.74 2.50
N LYS A 229 11.59 12.89 2.70
CA LYS A 229 13.01 12.91 3.14
C LYS A 229 13.20 12.12 4.45
N LEU A 230 12.26 12.24 5.39
CA LEU A 230 12.29 11.48 6.64
C LEU A 230 12.12 9.97 6.40
N LYS A 231 11.29 9.60 5.42
CA LYS A 231 11.10 8.20 5.00
C LYS A 231 12.39 7.62 4.38
N ILE A 232 13.19 8.42 3.66
CA ILE A 232 14.53 8.03 3.21
C ILE A 232 15.47 7.88 4.41
N ALA A 233 15.40 8.80 5.38
CA ALA A 233 16.29 8.80 6.53
C ALA A 233 16.20 7.51 7.35
N VAL A 234 14.99 6.96 7.58
CA VAL A 234 14.84 5.68 8.32
C VAL A 234 15.46 4.51 7.58
N ARG A 235 15.54 4.56 6.25
CA ARG A 235 16.19 3.52 5.43
C ARG A 235 17.71 3.62 5.43
N LEU A 236 18.25 4.80 5.75
CA LEU A 236 19.69 5.03 5.88
C LEU A 236 20.27 4.56 7.22
N LEU A 237 19.47 4.28 8.24
CA LEU A 237 19.91 4.06 9.61
C LEU A 237 21.01 3.00 9.75
N HIS A 238 20.97 1.90 8.99
CA HIS A 238 21.98 0.85 9.04
C HIS A 238 23.21 1.13 8.17
N GLN A 239 23.12 2.08 7.25
CA GLN A 239 24.21 2.41 6.31
C GLN A 239 24.97 3.67 6.73
N ASP A 240 24.23 4.69 7.17
CA ASP A 240 24.81 5.96 7.63
C ASP A 240 23.87 6.60 8.67
N LYS A 241 23.98 6.13 9.91
CA LYS A 241 23.18 6.63 11.04
C LYS A 241 23.36 8.14 11.26
N ALA A 242 24.58 8.66 11.10
CA ALA A 242 24.85 10.08 11.32
C ALA A 242 24.13 10.95 10.27
N LYS A 243 24.17 10.55 9.00
CA LYS A 243 23.44 11.22 7.93
C LYS A 243 21.93 11.10 8.13
N ALA A 244 21.42 9.93 8.53
CA ALA A 244 20.01 9.73 8.81
C ALA A 244 19.49 10.67 9.91
N ILE A 245 20.22 10.78 11.02
CA ILE A 245 19.92 11.72 12.12
C ILE A 245 19.91 13.15 11.62
N LYS A 246 20.94 13.56 10.88
CA LYS A 246 21.04 14.91 10.33
C LYS A 246 19.85 15.25 9.42
N ILE A 247 19.43 14.33 8.55
CA ILE A 247 18.24 14.54 7.70
C ILE A 247 16.98 14.70 8.56
N ALA A 248 16.82 13.90 9.61
CA ALA A 248 15.66 14.01 10.50
C ALA A 248 15.62 15.36 11.22
N GLU A 249 16.77 15.88 11.67
CA GLU A 249 16.90 17.21 12.27
C GLU A 249 16.60 18.34 11.27
N GLU A 250 17.08 18.23 10.03
CA GLU A 250 16.79 19.18 8.96
C GLU A 250 15.31 19.18 8.61
N VAL A 251 14.69 18.02 8.50
CA VAL A 251 13.24 17.88 8.21
C VAL A 251 12.40 18.49 9.33
N ALA A 252 12.73 18.20 10.59
CA ALA A 252 11.98 18.70 11.75
C ALA A 252 12.05 20.22 11.92
N ASN A 253 13.18 20.84 11.51
CA ASN A 253 13.42 22.28 11.62
C ASN A 253 13.15 23.03 10.30
N SER A 254 12.71 22.36 9.26
CA SER A 254 12.40 22.97 7.97
C SER A 254 11.24 23.96 8.08
N PRO A 255 11.38 25.21 7.55
CA PRO A 255 10.31 26.20 7.61
C PRO A 255 9.03 25.81 6.85
N VAL A 256 9.12 24.88 5.88
CA VAL A 256 7.94 24.38 5.19
C VAL A 256 7.12 23.43 6.06
N GLY A 257 7.74 22.88 7.12
CA GLY A 257 7.13 21.88 7.98
C GLY A 257 7.01 20.51 7.32
N VAL A 258 6.27 19.63 7.99
CA VAL A 258 5.91 18.30 7.51
C VAL A 258 4.40 18.19 7.36
N ILE A 259 3.91 17.12 6.75
CA ILE A 259 2.47 16.81 6.79
C ILE A 259 1.99 16.76 8.23
N ASN A 260 0.87 17.43 8.51
CA ASN A 260 0.33 17.58 9.86
C ASN A 260 -1.19 17.70 9.85
N GLY A 261 -1.85 16.58 10.09
CA GLY A 261 -3.29 16.45 10.09
C GLY A 261 -3.83 15.89 8.76
N PHE A 262 -5.02 15.33 8.86
CA PHE A 262 -5.67 14.57 7.77
C PHE A 262 -5.71 15.29 6.43
N ASN A 263 -5.81 16.62 6.43
CA ASN A 263 -5.85 17.40 5.19
C ASN A 263 -4.48 17.53 4.48
N ASP A 264 -3.39 17.27 5.20
CA ASP A 264 -2.03 17.25 4.66
C ASP A 264 -1.58 15.81 4.32
N ASP A 265 -2.21 14.79 4.94
CA ASP A 265 -1.84 13.40 4.75
C ASP A 265 -1.96 13.00 3.27
N PHE A 266 -1.05 12.15 2.81
CA PHE A 266 -1.08 11.61 1.46
C PHE A 266 -2.14 10.50 1.38
N ILE A 267 -3.38 10.90 1.19
CA ILE A 267 -4.54 10.03 1.04
C ILE A 267 -5.10 10.24 -0.35
N LEU A 268 -4.98 9.23 -1.18
CA LEU A 268 -5.36 9.28 -2.57
C LEU A 268 -6.80 8.79 -2.73
N ASN A 269 -7.67 9.65 -3.29
CA ASN A 269 -8.99 9.25 -3.74
C ASN A 269 -8.88 8.67 -5.16
N LYS A 270 -9.05 7.37 -5.29
CA LYS A 270 -8.95 6.68 -6.59
C LYS A 270 -10.26 6.63 -7.38
N GLY A 271 -11.29 7.30 -6.90
CA GLY A 271 -12.61 7.23 -7.52
C GLY A 271 -13.23 5.84 -7.37
N VAL A 272 -14.31 5.61 -8.10
CA VAL A 272 -14.98 4.31 -8.17
C VAL A 272 -14.17 3.39 -9.06
N MET A 273 -13.73 2.28 -8.51
CA MET A 273 -12.94 1.29 -9.22
C MET A 273 -13.82 0.13 -9.64
N ASN A 274 -14.01 -0.02 -10.96
CA ASN A 274 -14.80 -1.11 -11.56
C ASN A 274 -14.02 -2.43 -11.61
N PHE A 275 -13.17 -2.72 -10.62
CA PHE A 275 -12.36 -3.92 -10.60
C PHE A 275 -12.78 -4.85 -9.47
N HIS A 276 -13.51 -5.90 -9.81
CA HIS A 276 -13.58 -7.13 -9.04
C HIS A 276 -12.37 -8.00 -9.37
N PHE A 277 -11.24 -7.77 -8.74
CA PHE A 277 -10.31 -8.86 -8.61
C PHE A 277 -10.74 -9.65 -7.37
N GLY A 278 -11.13 -10.91 -7.57
CA GLY A 278 -11.44 -11.83 -6.48
C GLY A 278 -10.27 -12.12 -5.56
N ASP A 279 -9.19 -11.39 -5.68
CA ASP A 279 -7.88 -11.61 -5.09
C ASP A 279 -7.51 -10.48 -4.12
N ASP A 280 -8.44 -10.12 -3.26
CA ASP A 280 -8.16 -9.23 -2.13
C ASP A 280 -7.58 -9.97 -0.92
N VAL A 281 -7.10 -9.22 0.04
CA VAL A 281 -6.50 -9.76 1.26
C VAL A 281 -7.47 -10.66 2.03
N SER A 282 -8.77 -10.35 2.02
CA SER A 282 -9.77 -11.11 2.76
C SER A 282 -10.10 -12.46 2.14
N ALA A 283 -9.96 -12.60 0.81
CA ALA A 283 -10.22 -13.85 0.11
C ALA A 283 -9.20 -14.94 0.46
N TYR A 284 -8.00 -14.57 0.93
CA TYR A 284 -6.90 -15.50 1.16
C TYR A 284 -6.55 -15.74 2.61
N GLY A 285 -7.08 -14.95 3.55
CA GLY A 285 -6.74 -15.19 4.93
C GLY A 285 -7.28 -14.18 5.95
N ALA A 286 -6.75 -14.33 7.14
CA ALA A 286 -7.18 -13.67 8.35
C ALA A 286 -6.00 -12.98 9.05
N PRO A 287 -6.25 -12.05 9.97
CA PRO A 287 -5.21 -11.54 10.86
C PRO A 287 -4.64 -12.66 11.73
N THR A 288 -3.40 -12.49 12.16
CA THR A 288 -2.81 -13.41 13.13
C THR A 288 -3.39 -13.20 14.52
N LYS A 289 -3.50 -14.30 15.28
CA LYS A 289 -4.11 -14.28 16.61
C LYS A 289 -3.41 -13.32 17.55
N GLN A 290 -2.08 -13.29 17.59
CA GLN A 290 -1.33 -12.41 18.48
C GLN A 290 -1.56 -10.91 18.21
N VAL A 291 -1.79 -10.51 16.96
CA VAL A 291 -2.11 -9.12 16.62
C VAL A 291 -3.51 -8.76 17.11
N VAL A 292 -4.48 -9.62 16.86
CA VAL A 292 -5.87 -9.39 17.30
C VAL A 292 -5.97 -9.38 18.81
N ASP A 293 -5.33 -10.35 19.50
CA ASP A 293 -5.31 -10.42 20.97
C ASP A 293 -4.74 -9.14 21.56
N PHE A 294 -3.57 -8.67 21.07
CA PHE A 294 -2.97 -7.40 21.54
C PHE A 294 -3.92 -6.22 21.40
N LEU A 295 -4.60 -6.10 20.25
CA LEU A 295 -5.54 -5.00 20.01
C LEU A 295 -6.76 -5.10 20.95
N ILE A 296 -7.29 -6.30 21.18
CA ILE A 296 -8.46 -6.50 22.07
C ILE A 296 -8.11 -6.26 23.53
N GLU A 297 -6.99 -6.82 24.03
CA GLU A 297 -6.54 -6.68 25.42
C GLU A 297 -6.29 -5.23 25.80
N ASN A 298 -5.76 -4.46 24.84
CA ASN A 298 -5.54 -3.04 25.01
C ASN A 298 -6.75 -2.17 24.69
N ARG A 299 -7.85 -2.72 24.18
CA ARG A 299 -9.00 -1.96 23.70
C ARG A 299 -8.62 -0.95 22.61
N ASP A 300 -7.73 -1.35 21.71
CA ASP A 300 -7.32 -0.52 20.58
C ASP A 300 -8.44 -0.47 19.53
N PRO A 301 -9.02 0.72 19.27
CA PRO A 301 -10.15 0.84 18.35
C PRO A 301 -9.82 0.39 16.92
N ARG A 302 -8.54 0.40 16.54
CA ARG A 302 -8.10 0.04 15.18
C ARG A 302 -8.45 -1.40 14.80
N VAL A 303 -8.64 -2.32 15.75
CA VAL A 303 -9.10 -3.68 15.46
C VAL A 303 -10.40 -3.67 14.65
N ARG A 304 -11.31 -2.72 14.95
CA ARG A 304 -12.61 -2.58 14.29
C ARG A 304 -12.48 -2.02 12.86
N PHE A 305 -11.44 -1.24 12.62
CA PHE A 305 -11.18 -0.64 11.30
C PHE A 305 -10.37 -1.58 10.41
N PHE A 306 -9.46 -2.37 11.01
CA PHE A 306 -8.64 -3.31 10.27
C PHE A 306 -9.42 -4.56 9.85
N TYR A 307 -10.30 -5.07 10.70
CA TYR A 307 -10.85 -6.41 10.53
C TYR A 307 -12.36 -6.44 10.57
N THR A 308 -12.92 -7.44 9.88
CA THR A 308 -14.36 -7.72 9.95
C THR A 308 -14.71 -8.41 11.26
N LYS A 309 -15.94 -8.26 11.72
CA LYS A 309 -16.50 -9.14 12.74
C LYS A 309 -16.57 -10.58 12.19
N ASN A 310 -16.36 -11.59 13.03
CA ASN A 310 -16.60 -12.98 12.63
C ASN A 310 -18.07 -13.25 12.33
N ASP A 311 -18.41 -14.41 11.73
CA ASP A 311 -19.77 -14.69 11.29
C ASP A 311 -20.76 -15.03 12.42
N PHE A 312 -20.28 -15.26 13.63
CA PHE A 312 -21.11 -15.67 14.77
C PHE A 312 -21.75 -14.47 15.47
N ASN A 313 -22.72 -13.83 14.81
CA ASN A 313 -23.57 -12.84 15.47
C ASN A 313 -24.63 -13.52 16.35
N SER A 314 -25.41 -12.76 17.11
CA SER A 314 -26.43 -13.28 18.05
C SER A 314 -27.45 -14.20 17.36
N LYS A 315 -27.83 -13.88 16.13
CA LYS A 315 -28.80 -14.69 15.34
C LYS A 315 -28.19 -16.00 14.86
N VAL A 316 -26.91 -15.99 14.45
CA VAL A 316 -26.18 -17.20 14.08
C VAL A 316 -25.99 -18.10 15.29
N VAL A 317 -25.58 -17.53 16.43
CA VAL A 317 -25.46 -18.28 17.70
C VAL A 317 -26.78 -18.92 18.07
N GLN A 318 -27.90 -18.19 18.01
CA GLN A 318 -29.24 -18.74 18.28
C GLN A 318 -29.58 -19.87 17.32
N ALA A 319 -29.28 -19.74 16.04
CA ALA A 319 -29.57 -20.78 15.07
C ALA A 319 -28.78 -22.09 15.34
N PHE A 320 -27.53 -21.98 15.83
CA PHE A 320 -26.78 -23.16 16.28
C PHE A 320 -27.43 -23.81 17.51
N PHE A 321 -27.92 -23.03 18.48
CA PHE A 321 -28.69 -23.56 19.61
C PHE A 321 -29.98 -24.25 19.18
N ASP A 322 -30.74 -23.64 18.26
CA ASP A 322 -32.00 -24.21 17.74
C ASP A 322 -31.76 -25.53 16.98
N ALA A 323 -30.63 -25.63 16.29
CA ALA A 323 -30.19 -26.83 15.58
C ALA A 323 -29.55 -27.88 16.50
N GLY A 324 -29.41 -27.63 17.81
CA GLY A 324 -28.73 -28.52 18.75
C GLY A 324 -27.26 -28.72 18.41
N ARG A 325 -26.60 -27.73 17.80
CA ARG A 325 -25.19 -27.78 17.40
C ARG A 325 -24.31 -27.06 18.43
N ASP A 326 -23.07 -27.53 18.55
CA ASP A 326 -22.07 -26.86 19.35
C ASP A 326 -21.57 -25.59 18.65
N LEU A 327 -21.11 -24.63 19.44
CA LEU A 327 -20.42 -23.43 18.99
C LEU A 327 -18.90 -23.63 18.97
N PRO A 328 -18.14 -22.87 18.16
CA PRO A 328 -16.69 -22.79 18.33
C PRO A 328 -16.32 -22.47 19.77
N ALA A 329 -15.24 -23.06 20.30
CA ALA A 329 -14.88 -22.94 21.72
C ALA A 329 -14.80 -21.48 22.18
N TYR A 330 -14.11 -20.63 21.41
CA TYR A 330 -14.01 -19.20 21.70
C TYR A 330 -15.39 -18.50 21.77
N ILE A 331 -16.28 -18.82 20.84
CA ILE A 331 -17.65 -18.24 20.84
C ILE A 331 -18.43 -18.76 22.06
N ALA A 332 -18.38 -20.06 22.33
CA ALA A 332 -19.09 -20.69 23.45
C ALA A 332 -18.68 -20.09 24.82
N GLU A 333 -17.39 -19.80 25.00
CA GLU A 333 -16.85 -19.17 26.20
C GLU A 333 -17.38 -17.74 26.41
N ASN A 334 -17.70 -17.04 25.34
CA ASN A 334 -18.09 -15.63 25.36
C ASN A 334 -19.59 -15.39 25.22
N VAL A 335 -20.42 -16.44 25.11
CA VAL A 335 -21.88 -16.35 25.04
C VAL A 335 -22.51 -16.61 26.39
N GLU A 336 -23.40 -15.72 26.84
CA GLU A 336 -24.36 -15.96 27.90
C GLU A 336 -25.68 -16.39 27.29
N PHE A 337 -26.26 -17.48 27.81
CA PHE A 337 -27.57 -17.97 27.40
C PHE A 337 -28.41 -18.31 28.62
N GLU A 338 -29.74 -18.31 28.45
CA GLU A 338 -30.69 -18.83 29.39
C GLU A 338 -31.41 -20.08 28.84
N VAL A 339 -32.03 -20.84 29.70
CA VAL A 339 -32.82 -22.01 29.27
C VAL A 339 -34.30 -21.70 29.43
N VAL A 340 -35.00 -21.55 28.30
CA VAL A 340 -36.44 -21.30 28.24
C VAL A 340 -37.12 -22.53 27.63
N ASN A 341 -38.04 -23.16 28.37
CA ASN A 341 -38.74 -24.37 27.91
C ASN A 341 -37.79 -25.47 27.42
N GLY A 342 -36.65 -25.66 28.10
CA GLY A 342 -35.67 -26.69 27.77
C GLY A 342 -34.74 -26.35 26.58
N LYS A 343 -34.86 -25.18 26.00
CA LYS A 343 -34.04 -24.71 24.88
C LYS A 343 -33.08 -23.59 25.32
N LYS A 344 -31.86 -23.60 24.79
CA LYS A 344 -30.92 -22.51 24.98
C LYS A 344 -31.38 -21.29 24.16
N VAL A 345 -31.40 -20.13 24.81
CA VAL A 345 -31.73 -18.84 24.19
C VAL A 345 -30.57 -17.89 24.43
N PHE A 346 -30.05 -17.30 23.38
CA PHE A 346 -28.97 -16.28 23.46
C PHE A 346 -29.46 -15.11 24.33
N LYS A 347 -28.64 -14.66 25.26
CA LYS A 347 -28.95 -13.56 26.15
C LYS A 347 -28.03 -12.35 25.92
N SER A 348 -26.72 -12.55 25.97
CA SER A 348 -25.74 -11.48 25.83
C SER A 348 -24.34 -12.03 25.55
N TRP A 349 -23.44 -11.13 25.21
CA TRP A 349 -22.01 -11.40 25.14
C TRP A 349 -21.33 -11.20 26.50
N LYS A 350 -20.48 -12.14 26.91
CA LYS A 350 -19.64 -12.07 28.10
C LYS A 350 -18.27 -11.46 27.82
N GLY A 351 -17.43 -11.45 28.84
CA GLY A 351 -16.00 -11.08 28.76
C GLY A 351 -15.80 -9.66 28.29
N VAL A 352 -15.12 -9.51 27.15
CA VAL A 352 -14.81 -8.20 26.57
C VAL A 352 -16.04 -7.49 26.01
N GLY A 353 -17.14 -8.20 25.77
CA GLY A 353 -18.39 -7.67 25.21
C GLY A 353 -18.29 -7.34 23.72
N GLU A 354 -19.43 -7.08 23.10
CA GLU A 354 -19.55 -6.64 21.73
C GLU A 354 -19.11 -5.16 21.62
N PRO A 355 -18.38 -4.71 20.56
CA PRO A 355 -17.97 -5.50 19.36
C PRO A 355 -16.70 -6.34 19.56
N TRP A 356 -15.96 -6.17 20.64
CA TRP A 356 -14.62 -6.72 20.86
C TRP A 356 -14.57 -8.25 20.76
N VAL A 357 -15.56 -8.94 21.32
CA VAL A 357 -15.69 -10.39 21.30
C VAL A 357 -15.85 -10.99 19.90
N ARG A 358 -16.20 -10.14 18.94
CA ARG A 358 -16.47 -10.55 17.56
C ARG A 358 -15.21 -10.58 16.70
N TYR A 359 -14.05 -10.18 17.24
CA TYR A 359 -12.77 -10.22 16.53
C TYR A 359 -11.93 -11.38 17.01
N TYR A 360 -11.44 -12.19 16.08
CA TYR A 360 -10.58 -13.32 16.36
C TYR A 360 -9.62 -13.56 15.19
N GLY A 361 -8.32 -13.74 15.50
CA GLY A 361 -7.28 -14.03 14.53
C GLY A 361 -6.96 -15.53 14.44
N LEU A 362 -6.35 -15.94 13.33
CA LEU A 362 -5.88 -17.31 13.16
C LEU A 362 -4.49 -17.50 13.78
N PRO A 363 -4.20 -18.71 14.33
CA PRO A 363 -2.86 -19.06 14.77
C PRO A 363 -1.92 -19.13 13.55
N ASN A 364 -0.72 -18.59 13.70
CA ASN A 364 0.31 -18.53 12.66
C ASN A 364 1.44 -19.56 12.84
N GLU A 365 1.18 -20.61 13.57
CA GLU A 365 2.10 -21.74 13.68
C GLU A 365 2.09 -22.55 12.38
N ILE A 366 3.24 -23.10 12.02
CA ILE A 366 3.33 -24.04 10.89
C ILE A 366 2.46 -25.26 11.17
N ASP A 367 1.70 -25.67 10.16
CA ASP A 367 0.79 -26.81 10.21
C ASP A 367 -0.29 -26.71 11.33
N ALA A 368 -0.60 -25.48 11.77
CA ALA A 368 -1.67 -25.24 12.76
C ALA A 368 -3.00 -25.87 12.33
N ALA A 369 -3.31 -25.88 11.05
CA ALA A 369 -4.50 -26.50 10.49
C ALA A 369 -4.62 -28.03 10.74
N GLN A 370 -3.51 -28.69 11.11
CA GLN A 370 -3.46 -30.12 11.40
C GLN A 370 -3.51 -30.41 12.90
N LYS A 371 -3.40 -29.38 13.76
CA LYS A 371 -3.41 -29.53 15.22
C LYS A 371 -4.84 -29.57 15.75
N GLY A 372 -5.12 -30.54 16.64
CA GLY A 372 -6.46 -30.75 17.21
C GLY A 372 -7.04 -29.52 17.90
N GLU A 373 -6.19 -28.72 18.55
CA GLU A 373 -6.58 -27.50 19.26
C GLU A 373 -7.08 -26.37 18.35
N TYR A 374 -6.68 -26.39 17.06
CA TYR A 374 -7.07 -25.34 16.09
C TYR A 374 -8.10 -25.80 15.07
N LEU A 375 -8.66 -27.00 15.19
CA LEU A 375 -9.63 -27.53 14.24
C LEU A 375 -10.88 -26.67 14.12
N ASP A 376 -11.26 -25.95 15.17
CA ASP A 376 -12.40 -25.03 15.15
C ASP A 376 -12.24 -23.93 14.08
N TYR A 377 -11.01 -23.54 13.77
CA TYR A 377 -10.73 -22.45 12.82
C TYR A 377 -10.48 -22.94 11.40
N PHE A 378 -9.89 -24.12 11.25
CA PHE A 378 -9.48 -24.63 9.94
C PHE A 378 -10.41 -25.70 9.36
N THR A 379 -11.32 -26.26 10.16
CA THR A 379 -12.29 -27.27 9.71
C THR A 379 -13.66 -26.65 9.53
N THR A 380 -13.87 -25.91 8.45
CA THR A 380 -15.11 -25.17 8.17
C THR A 380 -16.35 -26.05 8.10
N GLN A 381 -16.21 -27.35 7.79
CA GLN A 381 -17.33 -28.33 7.80
C GLN A 381 -18.01 -28.47 9.16
N ARG A 382 -17.33 -28.13 10.26
CA ARG A 382 -17.89 -28.15 11.62
C ARG A 382 -18.92 -27.03 11.84
N TRP A 383 -18.81 -25.95 11.10
CA TRP A 383 -19.62 -24.73 11.29
C TRP A 383 -20.61 -24.53 10.18
N LYS A 384 -21.16 -25.62 9.68
CA LYS A 384 -22.27 -25.61 8.73
C LYS A 384 -23.59 -25.84 9.45
N ILE A 385 -24.61 -25.10 9.04
CA ILE A 385 -25.95 -25.25 9.53
C ILE A 385 -26.94 -25.35 8.36
N SER A 386 -27.84 -26.33 8.42
CA SER A 386 -29.00 -26.46 7.57
C SER A 386 -30.25 -26.38 8.45
N LEU A 387 -31.20 -25.57 8.07
CA LEU A 387 -32.54 -25.60 8.66
C LEU A 387 -33.50 -26.32 7.72
N PRO A 388 -34.59 -26.91 8.22
CA PRO A 388 -35.53 -27.67 7.37
C PRO A 388 -35.98 -26.86 6.15
N GLY A 389 -35.81 -27.44 4.96
CA GLY A 389 -36.19 -26.81 3.69
C GLY A 389 -35.27 -25.74 3.16
N THR A 390 -34.05 -25.58 3.72
CA THR A 390 -33.10 -24.56 3.30
C THR A 390 -31.73 -25.13 2.91
N THR A 391 -30.97 -24.36 2.14
CA THR A 391 -29.58 -24.71 1.78
C THR A 391 -28.66 -24.59 2.99
N GLU A 392 -27.72 -25.52 3.10
CA GLU A 392 -26.66 -25.46 4.10
C GLU A 392 -25.76 -24.21 3.92
N LYS A 393 -25.38 -23.56 5.02
CA LYS A 393 -24.49 -22.40 5.05
C LYS A 393 -23.34 -22.63 6.02
N THR A 394 -22.15 -22.19 5.60
CA THR A 394 -20.93 -22.21 6.41
C THR A 394 -20.71 -20.85 7.09
N PHE A 395 -20.25 -20.88 8.34
CA PHE A 395 -19.92 -19.70 9.14
C PHE A 395 -18.47 -19.78 9.61
N TYR A 396 -17.77 -18.66 9.60
CA TYR A 396 -16.36 -18.58 9.96
C TYR A 396 -16.18 -17.94 11.34
N PRO A 397 -15.52 -18.62 12.30
CA PRO A 397 -15.34 -18.12 13.68
C PRO A 397 -14.16 -17.16 13.82
N TYR A 398 -13.60 -16.66 12.74
CA TYR A 398 -12.47 -15.75 12.73
C TYR A 398 -12.77 -14.51 11.87
N SER A 399 -12.01 -13.47 12.13
CA SER A 399 -12.06 -12.22 11.37
C SER A 399 -11.26 -12.31 10.07
N THR A 400 -11.61 -11.49 9.11
CA THR A 400 -10.82 -11.22 7.90
C THR A 400 -10.48 -9.73 7.83
N PHE A 401 -9.64 -9.31 6.89
CA PHE A 401 -9.41 -7.88 6.66
C PHE A 401 -10.65 -7.20 6.07
N ASN A 402 -10.90 -5.95 6.41
CA ASN A 402 -11.94 -5.15 5.75
C ASN A 402 -11.54 -4.87 4.30
N GLN A 403 -12.30 -5.42 3.36
CA GLN A 403 -12.02 -5.28 1.92
C GLN A 403 -12.14 -3.83 1.45
N GLU A 404 -13.07 -3.08 2.00
CA GLU A 404 -13.32 -1.67 1.66
C GLU A 404 -12.13 -0.78 1.97
N MET A 405 -11.25 -1.21 2.88
CA MET A 405 -10.02 -0.48 3.17
C MET A 405 -8.94 -0.69 2.10
N VAL A 406 -9.10 -1.66 1.21
CA VAL A 406 -8.14 -2.02 0.16
C VAL A 406 -8.67 -1.86 -1.25
N ARG A 407 -9.99 -1.73 -1.43
CA ARG A 407 -10.62 -1.51 -2.73
C ARG A 407 -11.99 -0.82 -2.61
N GLY A 408 -12.37 -0.06 -3.62
CA GLY A 408 -13.61 0.72 -3.61
C GLY A 408 -14.87 -0.06 -3.98
N GLN A 409 -14.74 -1.10 -4.80
CA GLN A 409 -15.87 -1.95 -5.15
C GLN A 409 -15.95 -3.13 -4.20
N PHE A 410 -17.12 -3.34 -3.61
CA PHE A 410 -17.26 -4.29 -2.56
C PHE A 410 -18.69 -4.89 -2.50
N ASP A 411 -18.73 -6.21 -2.39
CA ASP A 411 -19.94 -6.96 -2.07
C ASP A 411 -19.83 -7.49 -0.64
N TYR A 412 -20.61 -6.96 0.27
CA TYR A 412 -20.66 -7.43 1.64
C TYR A 412 -22.01 -8.05 1.95
N THR A 413 -21.96 -9.27 2.44
CA THR A 413 -23.16 -9.98 2.91
C THR A 413 -23.07 -10.15 4.42
N ILE A 414 -24.04 -9.59 5.14
CA ILE A 414 -24.14 -9.78 6.58
C ILE A 414 -24.42 -11.25 6.88
N PRO A 415 -23.71 -11.87 7.85
CA PRO A 415 -23.98 -13.26 8.23
C PRO A 415 -25.42 -13.45 8.69
N THR A 416 -26.23 -14.15 7.87
CA THR A 416 -27.63 -14.49 8.14
C THR A 416 -27.80 -16.00 8.12
N VAL A 417 -28.74 -16.52 8.86
CA VAL A 417 -29.05 -17.95 8.88
C VAL A 417 -29.76 -18.41 7.59
N PRO A 418 -29.70 -19.71 7.23
CA PRO A 418 -30.46 -20.25 6.12
C PRO A 418 -31.96 -19.89 6.21
N GLY A 419 -32.52 -19.39 5.11
CA GLY A 419 -33.93 -18.93 5.09
C GLY A 419 -34.17 -17.57 5.71
N GLY A 420 -33.13 -16.94 6.26
CA GLY A 420 -33.16 -15.54 6.73
C GLY A 420 -33.11 -14.55 5.57
N PRO A 421 -33.34 -13.27 5.86
CA PRO A 421 -33.23 -12.23 4.85
C PRO A 421 -31.79 -12.14 4.31
N VAL A 422 -31.67 -11.93 3.00
CA VAL A 422 -30.37 -11.58 2.41
C VAL A 422 -30.15 -10.09 2.61
N ILE A 423 -29.08 -9.73 3.30
CA ILE A 423 -28.69 -8.34 3.54
C ILE A 423 -27.31 -8.16 2.90
N GLU A 424 -27.29 -7.45 1.80
CA GLU A 424 -26.09 -7.22 1.00
C GLU A 424 -25.86 -5.73 0.82
N ASP A 425 -24.60 -5.34 0.81
CA ASP A 425 -24.15 -4.03 0.35
C ASP A 425 -23.32 -4.25 -0.91
N LYS A 426 -23.82 -3.75 -2.04
CA LYS A 426 -23.21 -3.90 -3.39
C LYS A 426 -22.96 -2.55 -4.06
N GLU A 427 -22.88 -1.48 -3.27
CA GLU A 427 -22.70 -0.15 -3.81
C GLU A 427 -21.24 0.07 -4.21
N ASP A 428 -21.00 0.41 -5.48
CA ASP A 428 -19.71 0.89 -5.96
C ASP A 428 -19.40 2.25 -5.33
N ARG A 429 -18.29 2.33 -4.59
CA ARG A 429 -17.89 3.53 -3.85
C ARG A 429 -16.48 3.99 -4.23
N PRO A 430 -16.17 5.28 -4.09
CA PRO A 430 -14.78 5.73 -4.17
C PRO A 430 -13.94 5.06 -3.10
N TRP A 431 -12.71 4.71 -3.46
CA TRP A 431 -11.73 4.16 -2.54
C TRP A 431 -10.67 5.20 -2.18
N TYR A 432 -10.35 5.28 -0.89
CA TYR A 432 -9.34 6.16 -0.33
C TYR A 432 -8.20 5.32 0.26
N GLY A 433 -7.01 5.44 -0.33
CA GLY A 433 -5.80 4.78 0.15
C GLY A 433 -4.84 5.76 0.81
N MET A 434 -4.31 5.41 1.98
CA MET A 434 -3.32 6.19 2.71
C MET A 434 -1.91 5.71 2.38
N PHE A 435 -1.01 6.63 2.00
CA PHE A 435 0.37 6.35 1.61
C PHE A 435 1.42 6.96 2.54
N LEU A 436 1.18 8.17 3.05
CA LEU A 436 2.03 8.81 4.05
C LEU A 436 1.15 9.65 4.96
N SER A 437 1.32 9.51 6.27
CA SER A 437 0.44 10.15 7.23
C SER A 437 1.17 10.90 8.33
N THR A 438 0.43 11.75 9.02
CA THR A 438 0.91 12.46 10.21
C THR A 438 1.37 11.49 11.30
N ALA A 439 0.67 10.36 11.48
CA ALA A 439 1.09 9.33 12.43
C ALA A 439 2.45 8.74 12.06
N GLU A 440 2.66 8.38 10.81
CA GLU A 440 3.94 7.85 10.31
C GLU A 440 5.10 8.81 10.58
N VAL A 441 4.94 10.09 10.21
CA VAL A 441 5.97 11.11 10.43
C VAL A 441 6.33 11.23 11.91
N ASN A 442 5.33 11.24 12.80
CA ASN A 442 5.58 11.33 14.24
C ASN A 442 6.20 10.04 14.81
N LEU A 443 5.89 8.86 14.28
CA LEU A 443 6.56 7.61 14.65
C LEU A 443 8.04 7.64 14.27
N TYR A 444 8.38 8.16 13.10
CA TYR A 444 9.78 8.33 12.69
C TYR A 444 10.52 9.35 13.55
N PHE A 445 9.89 10.48 13.89
CA PHE A 445 10.50 11.44 14.82
C PHE A 445 10.68 10.85 16.22
N ALA A 446 9.74 10.05 16.73
CA ALA A 446 9.90 9.35 18.01
C ALA A 446 11.11 8.39 17.96
N GLU A 447 11.26 7.64 16.88
CA GLU A 447 12.40 6.76 16.63
C GLU A 447 13.71 7.55 16.62
N PHE A 448 13.82 8.59 15.80
CA PHE A 448 15.04 9.42 15.69
C PHE A 448 15.39 10.11 17.00
N SER A 449 14.40 10.59 17.75
CA SER A 449 14.64 11.18 19.08
C SER A 449 15.25 10.17 20.05
N LEU A 450 14.78 8.91 20.05
CA LEU A 450 15.37 7.84 20.86
C LEU A 450 16.78 7.45 20.38
N LEU A 451 17.08 7.64 19.11
CA LEU A 451 18.39 7.37 18.51
C LEU A 451 19.40 8.53 18.67
N GLY A 452 18.98 9.63 19.31
CA GLY A 452 19.85 10.76 19.66
C GLY A 452 19.72 11.99 18.78
N ALA A 453 18.73 12.08 17.89
CA ALA A 453 18.46 13.27 17.12
C ALA A 453 17.95 14.42 18.02
N ASN A 454 18.45 15.65 17.77
CA ASN A 454 18.00 16.85 18.47
C ASN A 454 16.77 17.42 17.76
N LEU A 455 15.59 17.06 18.24
CA LEU A 455 14.32 17.40 17.64
C LEU A 455 13.50 18.39 18.51
N PRO A 456 12.55 19.15 17.90
CA PRO A 456 11.74 20.14 18.63
C PRO A 456 10.87 19.59 19.76
N LYS A 457 10.50 18.30 19.72
CA LYS A 457 9.71 17.62 20.75
C LYS A 457 10.45 16.40 21.27
N THR A 458 10.07 15.94 22.46
CA THR A 458 10.58 14.69 23.04
C THR A 458 10.04 13.46 22.28
N ALA A 459 10.73 12.33 22.42
CA ALA A 459 10.27 11.06 21.87
C ALA A 459 8.86 10.67 22.36
N GLU A 460 8.54 10.98 23.62
CA GLU A 460 7.23 10.70 24.21
C GLU A 460 6.12 11.55 23.59
N GLU A 461 6.38 12.85 23.36
CA GLU A 461 5.41 13.73 22.70
C GLU A 461 5.12 13.26 21.27
N TYR A 462 6.14 12.94 20.49
CA TYR A 462 5.98 12.40 19.13
C TYR A 462 5.22 11.07 19.15
N TYR A 463 5.58 10.15 20.03
CA TYR A 463 4.90 8.86 20.17
C TYR A 463 3.41 9.03 20.52
N ASN A 464 3.09 9.88 21.49
CA ASN A 464 1.71 10.11 21.91
C ASN A 464 0.86 10.77 20.81
N ILE A 465 1.45 11.69 20.03
CA ILE A 465 0.81 12.27 18.84
C ILE A 465 0.56 11.17 17.81
N ALA A 466 1.55 10.32 17.56
CA ALA A 466 1.46 9.28 16.55
C ALA A 466 0.38 8.23 16.88
N VAL A 467 0.30 7.77 18.12
CA VAL A 467 -0.74 6.82 18.55
C VAL A 467 -2.13 7.42 18.34
N GLU A 468 -2.34 8.65 18.79
CA GLU A 468 -3.61 9.35 18.64
C GLU A 468 -3.97 9.55 17.16
N ARG A 469 -3.00 10.05 16.36
CA ARG A 469 -3.21 10.28 14.94
C ARG A 469 -3.50 8.99 14.18
N SER A 470 -2.79 7.91 14.46
CA SER A 470 -3.03 6.61 13.83
C SER A 470 -4.48 6.12 14.03
N VAL A 471 -5.02 6.24 15.24
CA VAL A 471 -6.42 5.87 15.50
C VAL A 471 -7.38 6.78 14.73
N LEU A 472 -7.18 8.11 14.78
CA LEU A 472 -8.03 9.09 14.09
C LEU A 472 -7.98 8.95 12.57
N GLU A 473 -6.81 8.66 12.00
CA GLU A 473 -6.61 8.48 10.56
C GLU A 473 -7.34 7.23 10.07
N TYR A 474 -7.25 6.13 10.80
CA TYR A 474 -7.97 4.90 10.45
C TYR A 474 -9.48 5.00 10.66
N ASP A 475 -9.94 5.66 11.71
CA ASP A 475 -11.37 5.97 11.90
C ASP A 475 -11.90 6.80 10.71
N LYS A 476 -11.16 7.83 10.31
CA LYS A 476 -11.54 8.65 9.16
C LYS A 476 -11.54 7.88 7.84
N LEU A 477 -10.53 7.03 7.60
CA LEU A 477 -10.49 6.16 6.41
C LEU A 477 -11.64 5.16 6.41
N ALA A 478 -11.95 4.54 7.56
CA ALA A 478 -13.09 3.64 7.71
C ALA A 478 -14.41 4.33 7.35
N SER A 479 -14.57 5.59 7.80
CA SER A 479 -15.71 6.44 7.45
C SER A 479 -15.78 6.75 5.94
N LEU A 480 -14.65 7.14 5.32
CA LEU A 480 -14.60 7.48 3.90
C LEU A 480 -14.86 6.26 3.02
N ASN A 481 -14.30 5.12 3.38
CA ASN A 481 -14.47 3.85 2.68
C ASN A 481 -15.78 3.12 3.06
N LYS A 482 -16.54 3.65 4.03
CA LYS A 482 -17.83 3.12 4.48
C LYS A 482 -17.78 1.62 4.79
N ILE A 483 -16.82 1.21 5.62
CA ILE A 483 -16.72 -0.20 6.02
C ILE A 483 -17.97 -0.66 6.76
N PRO A 484 -18.30 -1.97 6.75
CA PRO A 484 -19.50 -2.49 7.41
C PRO A 484 -19.57 -2.10 8.88
N TYR A 485 -20.76 -1.77 9.37
CA TYR A 485 -21.08 -1.31 10.72
C TYR A 485 -20.53 0.08 11.08
N TYR A 486 -19.85 0.82 10.18
CA TYR A 486 -19.45 2.18 10.45
C TYR A 486 -20.64 3.14 10.29
N GLY A 487 -21.02 3.83 11.38
CA GLY A 487 -22.15 4.75 11.42
C GLY A 487 -23.52 4.12 11.22
N THR A 488 -23.62 2.78 11.12
CA THR A 488 -24.88 2.07 10.88
C THR A 488 -24.90 0.70 11.54
N THR A 489 -26.10 0.22 11.84
CA THR A 489 -26.38 -1.17 12.24
C THR A 489 -27.40 -1.75 11.28
N TYR A 490 -27.48 -3.07 11.24
CA TYR A 490 -28.41 -3.77 10.36
C TYR A 490 -29.57 -4.34 11.15
N ALA A 491 -30.81 -4.19 10.63
CA ALA A 491 -32.03 -4.61 11.33
C ALA A 491 -32.07 -6.11 11.69
N TYR A 492 -31.36 -6.95 10.94
CA TYR A 492 -31.22 -8.37 11.25
C TYR A 492 -30.36 -8.63 12.50
N ASP A 493 -29.48 -7.71 12.82
CA ASP A 493 -28.43 -7.89 13.81
C ASP A 493 -28.57 -6.86 14.95
N ASP A 494 -29.68 -6.95 15.66
CA ASP A 494 -30.13 -6.01 16.67
C ASP A 494 -29.25 -5.96 17.96
N ASN A 495 -28.37 -6.94 18.14
CA ASN A 495 -27.40 -7.01 19.23
C ASN A 495 -25.99 -6.53 18.83
N GLU A 496 -25.83 -6.07 17.61
CA GLU A 496 -24.55 -5.57 17.12
C GLU A 496 -24.41 -4.07 17.34
N SER A 497 -23.20 -3.64 17.67
CA SER A 497 -22.90 -2.22 17.81
C SER A 497 -22.18 -1.65 16.60
N VAL A 498 -22.35 -0.33 16.40
CA VAL A 498 -21.49 0.43 15.46
C VAL A 498 -20.04 0.36 15.89
N ILE A 499 -19.15 0.47 14.91
CA ILE A 499 -17.69 0.35 15.12
C ILE A 499 -16.96 1.69 15.15
N ASP A 500 -17.67 2.80 14.97
CA ASP A 500 -17.12 4.15 15.02
C ASP A 500 -16.31 4.38 16.29
N LEU A 501 -15.33 5.27 16.20
CA LEU A 501 -14.55 5.71 17.36
C LEU A 501 -15.46 6.40 18.38
N LYS A 502 -15.33 6.03 19.66
CA LYS A 502 -16.12 6.59 20.75
C LYS A 502 -15.29 7.54 21.59
N ASP A 503 -15.97 8.51 22.20
CA ASP A 503 -15.36 9.47 23.10
C ASP A 503 -14.59 8.77 24.24
N GLY A 504 -13.36 9.21 24.47
CA GLY A 504 -12.49 8.70 25.53
C GLY A 504 -11.70 7.43 25.16
N GLU A 505 -11.98 6.72 24.06
CA GLU A 505 -11.27 5.48 23.70
C GLU A 505 -9.77 5.73 23.49
N ILE A 506 -9.38 6.82 22.83
CA ILE A 506 -7.95 7.17 22.63
C ILE A 506 -7.26 7.46 23.97
N ALA A 507 -7.92 8.21 24.86
CA ALA A 507 -7.37 8.52 26.19
C ALA A 507 -7.18 7.22 27.00
N ASN A 508 -8.18 6.32 26.97
CA ASN A 508 -8.12 5.03 27.63
C ASN A 508 -7.03 4.14 27.04
N LEU A 509 -6.85 4.14 25.72
CA LEU A 509 -5.79 3.40 25.02
C LEU A 509 -4.41 3.89 25.49
N LYS A 510 -4.16 5.20 25.46
CA LYS A 510 -2.89 5.82 25.88
C LYS A 510 -2.58 5.55 27.36
N ALA A 511 -3.59 5.27 28.18
CA ALA A 511 -3.44 4.92 29.60
C ALA A 511 -3.03 3.44 29.83
N LYS A 512 -3.15 2.57 28.82
CA LYS A 512 -2.76 1.17 28.94
C LYS A 512 -1.25 1.01 29.12
N ALA A 513 -0.83 0.02 29.89
CA ALA A 513 0.58 -0.22 30.19
C ALA A 513 1.44 -0.42 28.92
N ASP A 514 0.90 -1.14 27.93
CA ASP A 514 1.58 -1.44 26.69
C ASP A 514 1.74 -0.19 25.78
N TYR A 515 0.88 0.82 25.99
CA TYR A 515 0.90 2.08 25.23
C TYR A 515 1.65 3.21 25.97
N LYS A 516 1.82 3.13 27.29
CA LYS A 516 2.61 4.12 28.02
C LYS A 516 4.06 4.12 27.55
N PHE A 517 4.59 5.31 27.26
CA PHE A 517 5.96 5.50 26.80
C PHE A 517 6.96 5.43 27.96
N SER A 518 7.12 4.26 28.54
CA SER A 518 7.95 3.98 29.73
C SER A 518 8.92 2.82 29.48
N GLY A 519 9.96 2.73 30.31
CA GLY A 519 10.98 1.70 30.21
C GLY A 519 12.31 2.22 29.68
N THR A 520 13.22 1.29 29.37
CA THR A 520 14.52 1.55 28.75
C THR A 520 14.38 2.08 27.34
N THR A 521 15.44 2.60 26.74
CA THR A 521 15.44 3.02 25.34
C THR A 521 15.05 1.89 24.39
N ALA A 522 15.52 0.67 24.65
CA ALA A 522 15.17 -0.50 23.83
C ALA A 522 13.67 -0.85 23.92
N GLU A 523 13.09 -0.80 25.13
CA GLU A 523 11.64 -1.02 25.31
C GLU A 523 10.80 0.09 24.67
N LYS A 524 11.25 1.34 24.73
CA LYS A 524 10.59 2.46 24.06
C LYS A 524 10.68 2.33 22.54
N LEU A 525 11.83 1.95 21.99
CA LEU A 525 11.99 1.65 20.57
C LEU A 525 11.08 0.52 20.12
N GLU A 526 10.98 -0.56 20.90
CA GLU A 526 10.05 -1.65 20.62
C GLU A 526 8.61 -1.13 20.50
N LYS A 527 8.16 -0.28 21.45
CA LYS A 527 6.83 0.33 21.39
C LYS A 527 6.64 1.18 20.13
N VAL A 528 7.63 1.96 19.74
CA VAL A 528 7.58 2.76 18.49
C VAL A 528 7.44 1.83 17.28
N TYR A 529 8.21 0.75 17.20
CA TYR A 529 8.14 -0.18 16.07
C TYR A 529 6.85 -0.99 16.05
N ILE A 530 6.30 -1.37 17.21
CA ILE A 530 4.96 -1.98 17.28
C ILE A 530 3.90 -0.99 16.78
N GLN A 531 3.99 0.29 17.10
CA GLN A 531 3.06 1.28 16.56
C GLN A 531 3.25 1.51 15.06
N GLN A 532 4.49 1.49 14.53
CA GLN A 532 4.74 1.50 13.08
C GLN A 532 4.14 0.24 12.43
N TYR A 533 4.36 -0.93 13.01
CA TYR A 533 3.81 -2.20 12.53
C TYR A 533 2.27 -2.17 12.43
N LEU A 534 1.60 -1.66 13.46
CA LEU A 534 0.13 -1.52 13.47
C LEU A 534 -0.34 -0.43 12.51
N HIS A 535 0.37 0.69 12.45
CA HIS A 535 0.02 1.79 11.55
C HIS A 535 0.12 1.39 10.07
N PHE A 536 1.09 0.55 9.73
CA PHE A 536 1.30 0.06 8.36
C PHE A 536 0.44 -1.15 7.98
N MET A 537 -0.65 -1.44 8.68
CA MET A 537 -1.48 -2.62 8.42
C MET A 537 -2.00 -2.70 6.97
N TYR A 538 -2.27 -1.56 6.36
CA TYR A 538 -2.66 -1.43 4.95
C TYR A 538 -1.57 -0.81 4.05
N GLN A 539 -0.34 -0.79 4.53
CA GLN A 539 0.87 -0.38 3.80
C GLN A 539 1.94 -1.48 3.92
N PRO A 540 1.74 -2.62 3.25
CA PRO A 540 2.47 -3.84 3.55
C PRO A 540 3.96 -3.77 3.26
N THR A 541 4.38 -2.97 2.27
CA THR A 541 5.81 -2.77 2.00
C THR A 541 6.48 -1.99 3.14
N ASP A 542 5.84 -0.94 3.65
CA ASP A 542 6.36 -0.18 4.80
C ASP A 542 6.35 -1.03 6.08
N GLN A 543 5.33 -1.87 6.26
CA GLN A 543 5.27 -2.84 7.36
C GLN A 543 6.43 -3.85 7.27
N PHE A 544 6.64 -4.42 6.08
CA PHE A 544 7.74 -5.35 5.81
C PHE A 544 9.11 -4.70 6.04
N VAL A 545 9.33 -3.50 5.50
CA VAL A 545 10.58 -2.74 5.69
C VAL A 545 10.82 -2.44 7.17
N THR A 546 9.77 -2.02 7.90
CA THR A 546 9.87 -1.75 9.33
C THR A 546 10.30 -2.98 10.12
N VAL A 547 9.64 -4.12 9.91
CA VAL A 547 9.96 -5.37 10.61
C VAL A 547 11.36 -5.87 10.21
N ARG A 548 11.69 -5.79 8.92
CA ARG A 548 12.98 -6.20 8.38
C ARG A 548 14.16 -5.38 8.94
N ARG A 549 14.02 -4.04 9.01
CA ARG A 549 15.08 -3.15 9.49
C ARG A 549 15.19 -3.10 11.01
N SER A 550 14.09 -3.30 11.73
CA SER A 550 14.07 -3.19 13.20
C SER A 550 14.20 -4.54 13.92
N GLY A 551 13.80 -5.64 13.29
CA GLY A 551 13.64 -6.95 13.91
C GLY A 551 12.49 -7.05 14.91
N VAL A 552 11.52 -6.10 14.85
CA VAL A 552 10.34 -6.03 15.73
C VAL A 552 9.08 -6.22 14.87
N PRO A 553 8.12 -7.05 15.30
CA PRO A 553 7.97 -7.74 16.60
C PRO A 553 9.11 -8.69 16.94
N LYS A 554 9.44 -8.84 18.23
CA LYS A 554 10.54 -9.71 18.67
C LYS A 554 10.05 -11.00 19.32
N VAL A 555 10.90 -12.00 19.34
CA VAL A 555 10.67 -13.25 20.08
C VAL A 555 10.51 -12.94 21.58
N ASN A 556 9.56 -13.58 22.22
CA ASN A 556 9.24 -13.39 23.64
C ASN A 556 8.87 -11.93 24.03
N SER A 557 8.37 -11.13 23.09
CA SER A 557 7.80 -9.81 23.42
C SER A 557 6.58 -9.96 24.31
N SER A 558 6.44 -9.05 25.29
CA SER A 558 5.22 -8.90 26.07
C SER A 558 4.15 -8.07 25.34
N LEU A 559 4.48 -7.48 24.19
CA LEU A 559 3.55 -6.73 23.33
C LEU A 559 2.98 -7.68 22.26
N ILE A 560 3.55 -7.69 21.08
CA ILE A 560 3.22 -8.64 20.02
C ILE A 560 4.42 -9.58 19.89
N ALA A 561 4.25 -10.84 20.27
CA ALA A 561 5.34 -11.81 20.22
C ALA A 561 5.55 -12.33 18.81
N TRP A 562 6.81 -12.28 18.34
CA TRP A 562 7.21 -12.96 17.11
C TRP A 562 7.17 -14.48 17.33
N GLN A 563 6.40 -15.19 16.53
CA GLN A 563 6.45 -16.65 16.54
C GLN A 563 7.72 -17.11 15.83
N PRO A 564 8.56 -17.93 16.45
CA PRO A 564 9.69 -18.56 15.79
C PRO A 564 9.16 -19.64 14.83
N ILE A 565 8.55 -19.20 13.74
CA ILE A 565 8.15 -20.08 12.65
C ILE A 565 9.45 -20.61 12.07
N ILE A 566 9.55 -21.93 11.95
CA ILE A 566 10.72 -22.70 11.51
C ILE A 566 11.74 -21.81 10.81
N GLU A 567 12.82 -21.49 11.55
CA GLU A 567 13.92 -20.66 11.04
C GLU A 567 13.46 -19.28 10.52
N SER A 568 13.36 -18.31 11.43
CA SER A 568 13.16 -16.89 11.05
C SER A 568 14.17 -16.38 10.00
N THR A 569 15.25 -17.12 9.80
CA THR A 569 16.24 -16.96 8.74
C THR A 569 15.72 -17.32 7.35
N ASN A 570 14.59 -18.01 7.24
CA ASN A 570 14.01 -18.42 5.95
C ASN A 570 13.00 -17.43 5.39
N ILE A 571 12.82 -16.27 6.01
CA ILE A 571 11.97 -15.22 5.46
C ILE A 571 12.77 -14.39 4.46
N PRO A 572 12.26 -14.17 3.24
CA PRO A 572 12.94 -13.38 2.22
C PRO A 572 13.31 -11.97 2.69
N ARG A 573 14.55 -11.56 2.38
CA ARG A 573 15.05 -10.21 2.64
C ARG A 573 14.95 -9.31 1.42
N ARG A 574 14.77 -9.90 0.24
CA ARG A 574 14.52 -9.26 -1.03
C ARG A 574 13.60 -10.11 -1.89
N PHE A 575 13.10 -9.54 -2.96
CA PHE A 575 12.31 -10.30 -3.93
C PHE A 575 13.18 -10.86 -5.06
N GLU A 576 12.64 -11.86 -5.75
CA GLU A 576 13.27 -12.47 -6.92
C GLU A 576 13.33 -11.44 -8.05
N ILE A 577 14.46 -11.41 -8.74
CA ILE A 577 14.70 -10.56 -9.91
C ILE A 577 14.96 -11.47 -11.10
N SER A 578 14.01 -11.54 -12.02
CA SER A 578 14.17 -12.30 -13.26
C SER A 578 15.13 -11.60 -14.21
N LEU A 579 16.04 -12.34 -14.83
CA LEU A 579 16.81 -11.85 -15.96
C LEU A 579 15.98 -11.93 -17.24
N PRO A 580 16.13 -10.99 -18.16
CA PRO A 580 15.57 -11.12 -19.51
C PRO A 580 16.30 -12.22 -20.29
N ASP A 581 15.85 -12.51 -21.51
CA ASP A 581 16.55 -13.42 -22.42
C ASP A 581 17.97 -12.91 -22.71
N GLU A 582 18.94 -13.82 -22.91
CA GLU A 582 20.34 -13.46 -23.21
C GLU A 582 20.50 -12.61 -24.49
N THR A 583 19.52 -12.63 -25.36
CA THR A 583 19.47 -11.78 -26.56
C THR A 583 18.90 -10.39 -26.33
N ASP A 584 18.35 -10.12 -25.14
CA ASP A 584 17.85 -8.81 -24.77
C ASP A 584 18.99 -7.84 -24.47
N LEU A 585 18.88 -6.61 -24.98
CA LEU A 585 19.89 -5.57 -24.79
C LEU A 585 20.18 -5.25 -23.33
N MET A 586 19.25 -5.50 -22.43
CA MET A 586 19.38 -5.24 -20.98
C MET A 586 19.98 -6.42 -20.21
N PHE A 587 20.23 -7.58 -20.85
CA PHE A 587 20.71 -8.78 -20.16
C PHE A 587 22.02 -8.54 -19.41
N ASP A 588 23.05 -8.05 -20.11
CA ASP A 588 24.38 -7.82 -19.53
C ASP A 588 24.34 -6.72 -18.45
N ILE A 589 23.58 -5.66 -18.68
CA ILE A 589 23.46 -4.53 -17.75
C ILE A 589 22.78 -4.98 -16.46
N LYS A 590 21.68 -5.71 -16.57
CA LYS A 590 20.95 -6.23 -15.41
C LYS A 590 21.77 -7.27 -14.66
N THR A 591 22.46 -8.15 -15.38
CA THR A 591 23.38 -9.14 -14.79
C THR A 591 24.52 -8.46 -14.02
N ALA A 592 25.12 -7.42 -14.60
CA ALA A 592 26.17 -6.64 -13.93
C ALA A 592 25.65 -5.95 -12.66
N SER A 593 24.45 -5.37 -12.71
CA SER A 593 23.81 -4.76 -11.54
C SER A 593 23.54 -5.78 -10.43
N LEU A 594 23.01 -6.96 -10.74
CA LEU A 594 22.80 -8.01 -9.73
C LEU A 594 24.13 -8.43 -9.08
N LYS A 595 25.16 -8.62 -9.90
CA LYS A 595 26.49 -8.99 -9.41
C LYS A 595 27.11 -7.93 -8.50
N SER A 596 26.95 -6.62 -8.82
CA SER A 596 27.47 -5.52 -7.99
C SER A 596 26.82 -5.45 -6.62
N GLN A 597 25.56 -5.82 -6.52
CA GLN A 597 24.81 -5.92 -5.27
C GLN A 597 25.17 -7.18 -4.46
N GLY A 598 25.84 -8.15 -5.07
CA GLY A 598 26.13 -9.47 -4.50
C GLY A 598 24.94 -10.43 -4.62
N PHE A 599 24.06 -10.20 -5.58
CA PHE A 599 22.89 -11.05 -5.82
C PHE A 599 23.18 -12.14 -6.83
N THR A 600 22.61 -13.31 -6.57
CA THR A 600 22.52 -14.37 -7.55
C THR A 600 21.31 -14.09 -8.45
N GLY A 601 21.55 -13.85 -9.72
CA GLY A 601 20.50 -13.61 -10.71
C GLY A 601 20.17 -14.86 -11.48
N GLY A 602 18.99 -14.91 -12.09
CA GLY A 602 18.64 -15.91 -13.08
C GLY A 602 17.50 -16.84 -12.68
N GLN A 603 17.18 -17.78 -13.57
CA GLN A 603 16.16 -18.78 -13.32
C GLN A 603 16.64 -19.80 -12.26
N GLY A 604 15.73 -20.19 -11.38
CA GLY A 604 16.02 -21.21 -10.37
C GLY A 604 16.65 -20.69 -9.10
N ILE A 605 16.42 -19.42 -8.75
CA ILE A 605 16.79 -18.88 -7.44
C ILE A 605 16.07 -19.68 -6.36
N THR A 606 16.86 -20.21 -5.41
CA THR A 606 16.28 -20.93 -4.28
C THR A 606 15.79 -19.95 -3.23
N PRO A 607 14.75 -20.28 -2.44
CA PRO A 607 14.31 -19.46 -1.33
C PRO A 607 15.44 -19.09 -0.36
N SER A 608 16.40 -19.98 -0.14
CA SER A 608 17.56 -19.74 0.73
C SER A 608 18.43 -18.55 0.29
N LEU A 609 18.56 -18.28 -0.98
CA LEU A 609 19.30 -17.12 -1.49
C LEU A 609 18.54 -15.82 -1.18
N LEU A 610 17.23 -15.79 -1.37
CA LEU A 610 16.38 -14.63 -1.06
C LEU A 610 16.41 -14.29 0.43
N ASN A 611 16.58 -15.29 1.30
CA ASN A 611 16.62 -15.10 2.75
C ASN A 611 17.96 -14.52 3.24
N THR A 612 19.04 -14.71 2.49
CA THR A 612 20.41 -14.31 2.87
C THR A 612 20.91 -13.09 2.12
N GLU A 613 20.48 -12.90 0.88
CA GLU A 613 20.85 -11.74 0.08
C GLU A 613 20.04 -10.51 0.48
N ARG A 614 20.73 -9.43 0.80
CA ARG A 614 20.14 -8.20 1.35
C ARG A 614 20.30 -7.05 0.38
N VAL A 615 19.21 -6.31 0.13
CA VAL A 615 19.31 -5.00 -0.54
C VAL A 615 20.20 -4.07 0.27
N TRP A 616 20.79 -3.06 -0.37
CA TRP A 616 21.82 -2.20 0.25
C TRP A 616 21.38 -1.64 1.61
N GLN A 617 20.20 -1.05 1.71
CA GLN A 617 19.67 -0.45 2.94
C GLN A 617 19.34 -1.44 4.06
N ASP A 618 19.26 -2.73 3.74
CA ASP A 618 19.01 -3.80 4.71
C ASP A 618 20.29 -4.46 5.24
N LYS A 619 21.45 -4.16 4.64
CA LYS A 619 22.73 -4.70 5.13
C LYS A 619 22.99 -4.15 6.53
N GLY A 620 23.33 -5.04 7.48
CA GLY A 620 23.51 -4.69 8.88
C GLY A 620 22.26 -4.73 9.75
N ALA A 621 21.07 -4.83 9.18
CA ALA A 621 19.83 -4.95 9.94
C ALA A 621 19.75 -6.29 10.73
N PRO A 622 19.05 -6.32 11.86
CA PRO A 622 18.88 -7.55 12.65
C PRO A 622 18.10 -8.63 11.88
N ASN A 623 18.13 -9.85 12.37
CA ASN A 623 17.22 -10.88 11.88
C ASN A 623 15.78 -10.58 12.34
N PHE A 624 14.81 -11.10 11.63
CA PHE A 624 13.42 -11.04 12.04
C PHE A 624 13.25 -11.59 13.45
N GLY A 625 12.52 -10.90 14.30
CA GLY A 625 12.29 -11.29 15.69
C GLY A 625 13.45 -11.06 16.66
N ALA A 626 14.58 -10.50 16.22
CA ALA A 626 15.80 -10.32 17.03
C ALA A 626 16.09 -8.86 17.43
N GLY A 627 15.18 -7.94 17.17
CA GLY A 627 15.40 -6.51 17.48
C GLY A 627 14.77 -6.04 18.79
N PRO A 628 14.82 -4.70 19.05
CA PRO A 628 15.51 -3.70 18.23
C PRO A 628 17.02 -3.65 18.52
N ASN A 629 17.83 -3.52 17.47
CA ASN A 629 19.29 -3.34 17.55
C ASN A 629 19.73 -2.18 16.65
N PHE A 630 20.07 -1.03 17.25
CA PHE A 630 20.62 0.16 16.57
C PHE A 630 21.81 0.78 17.32
#